data_b3037108a5910ce5ae0db0266448e8f2
#
_entry.id   b3037108a5910ce5ae0db0266448e8f2
#
_cell.length_a   1.000
_cell.length_b   1.000
_cell.length_c   1.000
_cell.angle_alpha   90.00
_cell.angle_beta   90.00
_cell.angle_gamma   90.00
#
_symmetry.space_group_name_H-M   'P 1'
#
loop_
_entity.id
_entity.type
_entity.pdbx_description
1 polymer ?
#
loop_
_entity_poly.entity_id
_entity_poly.type
_entity_poly.pdbx_seq_one_letter_code
_entity_poly.pdbx_strand_id
1 'polypeptide(L)'
;MKSFFYLPWWFFKARILGIKRPLQTVLFISDKCNLACRHCSVYRTTNPNIKSYHQIKEELEYSYRLGSRFVDLEGGEPTMWHDGDKDLNSLIRLSRKIGFYSATITTNAFMPFKDSEADSIWVSLDGLGQYHDDIRGKGVFERLVKNIEEAGHPRISVNMVINSRNYRSVEETIEFAQKNPHINAISLNFHNPYPGTEELFLDWDMRSEVIDLIIRKKKNGYPIMNSVSGLKLMKHPGSFK
;
A
#
# COMPACT_ATOMS: atom_id res chain seq x y z
N MET A 1 -7.35 5.23 21.44
CA MET A 1 -8.64 4.82 22.02
C MET A 1 -9.84 5.02 21.08
N LYS A 2 -10.00 6.19 20.43
CA LYS A 2 -11.18 6.46 19.55
C LYS A 2 -11.35 5.46 18.40
N SER A 3 -10.27 5.02 17.77
CA SER A 3 -10.31 4.06 16.64
C SER A 3 -10.76 2.65 17.05
N PHE A 4 -10.43 2.19 18.25
CA PHE A 4 -10.76 0.85 18.75
C PHE A 4 -12.27 0.63 18.84
N PHE A 5 -13.04 1.62 19.33
CA PHE A 5 -14.50 1.55 19.41
C PHE A 5 -15.20 1.92 18.11
N TYR A 6 -14.51 2.67 17.22
CA TYR A 6 -15.12 3.11 15.97
C TYR A 6 -15.33 1.96 14.98
N LEU A 7 -14.37 1.04 14.83
CA LEU A 7 -14.47 -0.06 13.87
C LEU A 7 -15.67 -0.99 14.15
N PRO A 8 -15.88 -1.52 15.39
CA PRO A 8 -17.07 -2.31 15.72
C PRO A 8 -18.36 -1.53 15.49
N TRP A 9 -18.40 -0.24 15.84
CA TRP A 9 -19.56 0.62 15.64
C TRP A 9 -19.87 0.88 14.18
N TRP A 10 -18.84 1.11 13.34
CA TRP A 10 -18.97 1.26 11.90
C TRP A 10 -19.50 -0.04 11.28
N PHE A 11 -18.95 -1.19 11.67
CA PHE A 11 -19.39 -2.51 11.19
C PHE A 11 -20.86 -2.79 11.58
N PHE A 12 -21.23 -2.52 12.81
CA PHE A 12 -22.62 -2.63 13.28
C PHE A 12 -23.56 -1.78 12.43
N LYS A 13 -23.24 -0.51 12.21
CA LYS A 13 -24.04 0.37 11.34
C LYS A 13 -24.17 -0.17 9.92
N ALA A 14 -23.09 -0.63 9.33
CA ALA A 14 -23.08 -1.11 7.95
C ALA A 14 -23.88 -2.42 7.78
N ARG A 15 -23.76 -3.35 8.74
CA ARG A 15 -24.35 -4.70 8.64
C ARG A 15 -25.76 -4.80 9.21
N ILE A 16 -26.04 -4.08 10.29
CA ILE A 16 -27.31 -4.19 11.02
C ILE A 16 -28.26 -3.05 10.64
N LEU A 17 -27.77 -1.82 10.60
CA LEU A 17 -28.61 -0.66 10.29
C LEU A 17 -28.64 -0.31 8.80
N GLY A 18 -27.91 -1.02 7.93
CA GLY A 18 -27.83 -0.74 6.49
C GLY A 18 -27.16 0.60 6.13
N ILE A 19 -26.54 1.28 7.07
CA ILE A 19 -25.90 2.58 6.87
C ILE A 19 -24.50 2.38 6.30
N LYS A 20 -24.40 2.46 4.98
CA LYS A 20 -23.12 2.31 4.25
C LYS A 20 -22.39 3.65 4.18
N ARG A 21 -21.27 3.78 4.87
CA ARG A 21 -20.37 4.94 4.78
C ARG A 21 -18.94 4.48 4.54
N PRO A 22 -18.12 5.25 3.82
CA PRO A 22 -16.72 4.89 3.62
C PRO A 22 -16.01 4.81 4.98
N LEU A 23 -15.18 3.77 5.14
CA LEU A 23 -14.33 3.60 6.32
C LEU A 23 -13.02 4.37 6.14
N GLN A 24 -12.42 4.20 4.97
CA GLN A 24 -11.12 4.73 4.57
C GLN A 24 -11.22 5.47 3.25
N THR A 25 -10.39 6.47 3.09
CA THR A 25 -10.11 7.14 1.81
C THR A 25 -8.68 6.86 1.41
N VAL A 26 -8.50 6.42 0.18
CA VAL A 26 -7.20 6.43 -0.49
C VAL A 26 -7.16 7.69 -1.35
N LEU A 27 -6.19 8.55 -1.08
CA LEU A 27 -6.07 9.84 -1.73
C LEU A 27 -4.79 9.95 -2.53
N PHE A 28 -4.91 10.00 -3.86
CA PHE A 28 -3.81 10.27 -4.77
C PHE A 28 -3.50 11.77 -4.76
N ILE A 29 -2.37 12.15 -4.14
CA ILE A 29 -1.96 13.55 -3.97
C ILE A 29 -1.15 14.08 -5.15
N SER A 30 -0.53 13.18 -5.92
CA SER A 30 0.28 13.51 -7.11
C SER A 30 0.46 12.29 -7.99
N ASP A 31 0.58 12.48 -9.30
CA ASP A 31 1.00 11.43 -10.25
C ASP A 31 2.52 11.44 -10.47
N LYS A 32 3.25 12.41 -9.89
CA LYS A 32 4.71 12.50 -10.01
C LYS A 32 5.37 11.36 -9.25
N CYS A 33 6.28 10.64 -9.91
CA CYS A 33 7.05 9.56 -9.33
C CYS A 33 8.51 9.59 -9.79
N ASN A 34 9.41 9.13 -8.95
CA ASN A 34 10.85 8.96 -9.25
C ASN A 34 11.19 7.60 -9.85
N LEU A 35 10.22 6.68 -9.96
CA LEU A 35 10.39 5.36 -10.55
C LEU A 35 9.46 5.15 -11.76
N ALA A 36 9.82 4.17 -12.61
CA ALA A 36 9.07 3.77 -13.80
C ALA A 36 8.73 2.28 -13.74
N CYS A 37 8.01 1.86 -12.69
CA CYS A 37 7.72 0.45 -12.43
C CYS A 37 6.89 -0.19 -13.55
N ARG A 38 7.22 -1.41 -13.95
CA ARG A 38 6.60 -2.13 -15.08
C ARG A 38 5.08 -2.33 -14.92
N HIS A 39 4.62 -2.52 -13.69
CA HIS A 39 3.22 -2.77 -13.34
C HIS A 39 2.45 -1.50 -12.93
N CYS A 40 3.05 -0.31 -13.09
CA CYS A 40 2.43 0.93 -12.61
C CYS A 40 1.57 1.58 -13.69
N SER A 41 0.31 1.90 -13.36
CA SER A 41 -0.60 2.61 -14.26
C SER A 41 -0.36 4.13 -14.30
N VAL A 42 0.41 4.68 -13.35
CA VAL A 42 0.56 6.12 -13.12
C VAL A 42 1.83 6.69 -13.77
N TYR A 43 2.95 5.95 -13.80
CA TYR A 43 4.27 6.49 -14.19
C TYR A 43 4.38 7.00 -15.64
N ARG A 44 3.51 6.50 -16.54
CA ARG A 44 3.53 6.89 -17.97
C ARG A 44 2.82 8.22 -18.26
N THR A 45 2.39 8.92 -17.23
CA THR A 45 1.73 10.21 -17.37
C THR A 45 2.73 11.27 -17.82
N THR A 46 2.58 11.78 -19.04
CA THR A 46 3.47 12.80 -19.61
C THR A 46 3.31 14.18 -18.96
N ASN A 47 2.17 14.41 -18.35
CA ASN A 47 1.87 15.64 -17.60
C ASN A 47 1.27 15.27 -16.25
N PRO A 48 2.10 15.02 -15.22
CA PRO A 48 1.62 14.56 -13.92
C PRO A 48 0.76 15.64 -13.25
N ASN A 49 -0.41 15.23 -12.78
CA ASN A 49 -1.23 16.07 -11.93
C ASN A 49 -0.62 16.13 -10.52
N ILE A 50 -0.33 17.32 -10.05
CA ILE A 50 0.15 17.57 -8.68
C ILE A 50 -0.90 18.45 -8.00
N LYS A 51 -1.62 17.89 -7.03
CA LYS A 51 -2.65 18.62 -6.30
C LYS A 51 -2.02 19.64 -5.36
N SER A 52 -2.59 20.81 -5.28
CA SER A 52 -2.21 21.82 -4.29
C SER A 52 -2.67 21.40 -2.89
N TYR A 53 -2.06 21.98 -1.85
CA TYR A 53 -2.48 21.79 -0.46
C TYR A 53 -3.96 22.12 -0.26
N HIS A 54 -4.46 23.15 -0.95
CA HIS A 54 -5.87 23.55 -0.87
C HIS A 54 -6.79 22.47 -1.45
N GLN A 55 -6.49 21.95 -2.64
CA GLN A 55 -7.28 20.87 -3.28
C GLN A 55 -7.31 19.61 -2.39
N ILE A 56 -6.15 19.21 -1.86
CA ILE A 56 -6.05 18.05 -0.95
C ILE A 56 -6.89 18.29 0.32
N LYS A 57 -6.85 19.49 0.89
CA LYS A 57 -7.67 19.85 2.04
C LYS A 57 -9.16 19.70 1.75
N GLU A 58 -9.64 20.22 0.63
CA GLU A 58 -11.06 20.11 0.24
C GLU A 58 -11.49 18.64 0.08
N GLU A 59 -10.67 17.82 -0.56
CA GLU A 59 -10.94 16.38 -0.74
C GLU A 59 -10.94 15.61 0.60
N LEU A 60 -10.02 15.94 1.51
CA LEU A 60 -9.99 15.36 2.85
C LEU A 60 -11.23 15.75 3.66
N GLU A 61 -11.61 17.03 3.66
CA GLU A 61 -12.82 17.51 4.34
C GLU A 61 -14.08 16.87 3.76
N TYR A 62 -14.16 16.76 2.43
CA TYR A 62 -15.25 16.06 1.76
C TYR A 62 -15.34 14.58 2.19
N SER A 63 -14.23 13.86 2.13
CA SER A 63 -14.16 12.45 2.54
C SER A 63 -14.55 12.26 4.01
N TYR A 64 -14.11 13.17 4.87
CA TYR A 64 -14.47 13.16 6.30
C TYR A 64 -15.99 13.37 6.50
N ARG A 65 -16.61 14.31 5.77
CA ARG A 65 -18.07 14.52 5.80
C ARG A 65 -18.86 13.29 5.34
N LEU A 66 -18.36 12.53 4.34
CA LEU A 66 -18.96 11.28 3.91
C LEU A 66 -18.88 10.17 4.95
N GLY A 67 -18.00 10.30 5.94
CA GLY A 67 -17.88 9.35 7.05
C GLY A 67 -16.54 8.63 7.14
N SER A 68 -15.60 8.86 6.23
CA SER A 68 -14.26 8.31 6.30
C SER A 68 -13.53 8.78 7.56
N ARG A 69 -12.79 7.88 8.20
CA ARG A 69 -12.03 8.17 9.43
C ARG A 69 -10.58 7.73 9.34
N PHE A 70 -10.21 7.06 8.27
CA PHE A 70 -8.86 6.64 7.97
C PHE A 70 -8.50 7.18 6.59
N VAL A 71 -7.28 7.67 6.40
CA VAL A 71 -6.78 8.13 5.12
C VAL A 71 -5.44 7.47 4.79
N ASP A 72 -5.29 7.08 3.55
CA ASP A 72 -4.02 6.67 2.97
C ASP A 72 -3.61 7.68 1.90
N LEU A 73 -2.48 8.33 2.09
CA LEU A 73 -1.93 9.30 1.15
C LEU A 73 -1.00 8.56 0.19
N GLU A 74 -1.44 8.47 -1.05
CA GLU A 74 -0.77 7.77 -2.12
C GLU A 74 -0.55 8.68 -3.33
N GLY A 75 -0.09 8.10 -4.42
CA GLY A 75 0.05 8.77 -5.70
C GLY A 75 1.10 8.11 -6.57
N GLY A 76 1.89 8.90 -7.27
CA GLY A 76 3.13 8.44 -7.87
C GLY A 76 4.11 8.05 -6.76
N GLU A 77 4.78 9.04 -6.16
CA GLU A 77 5.54 8.87 -4.93
C GLU A 77 5.21 10.02 -3.97
N PRO A 78 4.46 9.75 -2.87
CA PRO A 78 3.97 10.81 -1.99
C PRO A 78 5.08 11.54 -1.23
N THR A 79 6.23 10.92 -1.00
CA THR A 79 7.37 11.58 -0.33
C THR A 79 7.99 12.70 -1.17
N MET A 80 7.67 12.78 -2.46
CA MET A 80 8.10 13.85 -3.36
C MET A 80 7.12 15.04 -3.42
N TRP A 81 5.98 14.93 -2.75
CA TRP A 81 4.97 15.97 -2.81
C TRP A 81 5.38 17.19 -1.98
N HIS A 82 5.21 18.36 -2.56
CA HIS A 82 5.33 19.64 -1.88
C HIS A 82 4.47 20.70 -2.57
N ASP A 83 4.04 21.69 -1.81
CA ASP A 83 3.34 22.90 -2.28
C ASP A 83 3.83 24.09 -1.46
N GLY A 84 4.71 24.90 -2.04
CA GLY A 84 5.44 25.95 -1.32
C GLY A 84 6.26 25.39 -0.15
N ASP A 85 5.93 25.82 1.06
CA ASP A 85 6.52 25.37 2.32
C ASP A 85 5.85 24.11 2.91
N LYS A 86 4.83 23.59 2.26
CA LYS A 86 4.10 22.42 2.69
C LYS A 86 4.69 21.12 2.11
N ASP A 87 4.85 20.14 2.95
CA ASP A 87 5.34 18.80 2.66
C ASP A 87 4.32 17.72 3.03
N LEU A 88 4.68 16.45 2.85
CA LEU A 88 3.84 15.31 3.20
C LEU A 88 3.43 15.32 4.69
N ASN A 89 4.33 15.69 5.61
CA ASN A 89 4.00 15.80 7.03
C ASN A 89 2.95 16.88 7.30
N SER A 90 2.94 17.94 6.51
CA SER A 90 1.89 18.98 6.57
C SER A 90 0.50 18.41 6.23
N LEU A 91 0.42 17.47 5.28
CA LEU A 91 -0.84 16.76 4.94
C LEU A 91 -1.26 15.77 6.03
N ILE A 92 -0.31 15.08 6.64
CA ILE A 92 -0.55 14.17 7.77
C ILE A 92 -1.12 14.96 8.96
N ARG A 93 -0.50 16.08 9.32
CA ARG A 93 -1.01 16.98 10.37
C ARG A 93 -2.39 17.55 10.03
N LEU A 94 -2.61 17.93 8.76
CA LEU A 94 -3.92 18.39 8.28
C LEU A 94 -4.99 17.31 8.46
N SER A 95 -4.69 16.07 8.06
CA SER A 95 -5.61 14.94 8.20
C SER A 95 -6.05 14.74 9.66
N ARG A 96 -5.09 14.79 10.59
CA ARG A 96 -5.37 14.72 12.03
C ARG A 96 -6.19 15.91 12.52
N LYS A 97 -5.90 17.13 12.04
CA LYS A 97 -6.66 18.35 12.40
C LYS A 97 -8.11 18.29 11.92
N ILE A 98 -8.38 17.71 10.74
CA ILE A 98 -9.74 17.46 10.23
C ILE A 98 -10.48 16.43 11.10
N GLY A 99 -9.77 15.49 11.74
CA GLY A 99 -10.33 14.52 12.66
C GLY A 99 -10.18 13.07 12.23
N PHE A 100 -9.39 12.76 11.19
CA PHE A 100 -9.04 11.40 10.84
C PHE A 100 -8.32 10.71 12.02
N TYR A 101 -8.64 9.45 12.26
CA TYR A 101 -8.05 8.66 13.35
C TYR A 101 -6.66 8.12 13.00
N SER A 102 -6.39 7.97 11.71
CA SER A 102 -5.10 7.54 11.20
C SER A 102 -4.88 8.15 9.82
N ALA A 103 -3.65 8.63 9.59
CA ALA A 103 -3.12 9.01 8.29
C ALA A 103 -1.93 8.11 7.99
N THR A 104 -2.07 7.27 6.97
CA THR A 104 -1.03 6.37 6.46
C THR A 104 -0.43 6.92 5.18
N ILE A 105 0.73 6.43 4.82
CA ILE A 105 1.35 6.67 3.51
C ILE A 105 1.75 5.36 2.86
N THR A 106 1.70 5.32 1.52
CA THR A 106 2.24 4.22 0.73
C THR A 106 3.38 4.75 -0.14
N THR A 107 4.60 4.27 0.07
CA THR A 107 5.82 4.76 -0.59
C THR A 107 6.59 3.63 -1.28
N ASN A 108 7.32 3.97 -2.33
CA ASN A 108 8.31 3.07 -2.93
C ASN A 108 9.62 2.98 -2.13
N ALA A 109 9.77 3.79 -1.08
CA ALA A 109 10.92 3.85 -0.20
C ALA A 109 12.28 4.11 -0.88
N PHE A 110 12.29 4.63 -2.10
CA PHE A 110 13.53 5.04 -2.77
C PHE A 110 14.11 6.31 -2.15
N MET A 111 13.24 7.22 -1.70
CA MET A 111 13.62 8.40 -0.91
C MET A 111 13.61 8.08 0.58
N PRO A 112 14.51 8.68 1.39
CA PRO A 112 14.43 8.56 2.85
C PRO A 112 13.09 9.06 3.40
N PHE A 113 12.56 8.36 4.41
CA PHE A 113 11.31 8.72 5.07
C PHE A 113 11.38 8.65 6.61
N LYS A 114 12.60 8.77 7.16
CA LYS A 114 12.88 8.69 8.61
C LYS A 114 12.12 9.71 9.46
N ASP A 115 11.81 10.87 8.88
CA ASP A 115 11.13 11.97 9.59
C ASP A 115 9.61 11.94 9.35
N SER A 116 9.06 10.82 8.84
CA SER A 116 7.63 10.70 8.56
C SER A 116 6.81 10.70 9.85
N GLU A 117 5.81 11.57 9.90
CA GLU A 117 4.83 11.64 10.98
C GLU A 117 3.60 10.73 10.75
N ALA A 118 3.61 9.87 9.73
CA ALA A 118 2.51 8.97 9.43
C ALA A 118 2.18 8.04 10.62
N ASP A 119 0.94 7.64 10.75
CA ASP A 119 0.55 6.67 11.79
C ASP A 119 0.99 5.24 11.46
N SER A 120 1.15 4.93 10.19
CA SER A 120 1.82 3.74 9.67
C SER A 120 2.30 3.97 8.24
N ILE A 121 3.28 3.19 7.82
CA ILE A 121 3.90 3.31 6.50
C ILE A 121 3.78 1.98 5.78
N TRP A 122 3.24 2.01 4.57
CA TRP A 122 3.27 0.91 3.63
C TRP A 122 4.42 1.10 2.66
N VAL A 123 5.30 0.11 2.58
CA VAL A 123 6.42 0.11 1.65
C VAL A 123 6.17 -0.91 0.55
N SER A 124 6.31 -0.47 -0.69
CA SER A 124 6.08 -1.29 -1.86
C SER A 124 7.29 -2.20 -2.14
N LEU A 125 7.23 -3.48 -1.76
CA LEU A 125 8.29 -4.49 -1.90
C LEU A 125 7.84 -5.62 -2.81
N ASP A 126 8.34 -5.68 -4.06
CA ASP A 126 7.90 -6.64 -5.09
C ASP A 126 8.85 -7.83 -5.28
N GLY A 127 9.45 -8.31 -4.21
CA GLY A 127 10.41 -9.41 -4.22
C GLY A 127 11.73 -9.01 -3.60
N LEU A 128 12.72 -9.93 -3.58
CA LEU A 128 14.06 -9.66 -3.09
C LEU A 128 15.05 -9.43 -4.25
N GLY A 129 16.01 -8.52 -4.04
CA GLY A 129 17.10 -8.27 -4.96
C GLY A 129 16.63 -8.05 -6.39
N GLN A 130 17.08 -8.91 -7.31
CA GLN A 130 16.78 -8.80 -8.72
C GLN A 130 15.28 -8.89 -9.06
N TYR A 131 14.48 -9.65 -8.29
CA TYR A 131 13.03 -9.72 -8.52
C TYR A 131 12.35 -8.37 -8.31
N HIS A 132 12.76 -7.63 -7.28
CA HIS A 132 12.29 -6.28 -7.03
C HIS A 132 12.77 -5.31 -8.12
N ASP A 133 14.07 -5.37 -8.43
CA ASP A 133 14.72 -4.48 -9.39
C ASP A 133 14.18 -4.67 -10.82
N ASP A 134 13.83 -5.89 -11.21
CA ASP A 134 13.22 -6.16 -12.53
C ASP A 134 11.86 -5.47 -12.70
N ILE A 135 11.13 -5.27 -11.61
CA ILE A 135 9.84 -4.58 -11.62
C ILE A 135 10.00 -3.06 -11.45
N ARG A 136 10.87 -2.62 -10.53
CA ARG A 136 10.93 -1.22 -10.08
C ARG A 136 12.12 -0.42 -10.56
N GLY A 137 13.16 -1.10 -11.03
CA GLY A 137 14.39 -0.50 -11.53
C GLY A 137 15.63 -0.95 -10.76
N LYS A 138 16.77 -0.93 -11.44
CA LYS A 138 18.05 -1.40 -10.91
C LYS A 138 18.48 -0.62 -9.66
N GLY A 139 18.86 -1.33 -8.59
CA GLY A 139 19.36 -0.76 -7.34
C GLY A 139 18.27 -0.20 -6.42
N VAL A 140 16.98 -0.37 -6.79
CA VAL A 140 15.86 0.12 -5.97
C VAL A 140 15.72 -0.72 -4.70
N PHE A 141 15.97 -2.05 -4.77
CA PHE A 141 15.89 -2.93 -3.63
C PHE A 141 16.87 -2.55 -2.50
N GLU A 142 18.14 -2.33 -2.84
CA GLU A 142 19.15 -1.95 -1.85
C GLU A 142 18.81 -0.63 -1.16
N ARG A 143 18.32 0.34 -1.96
CA ARG A 143 17.90 1.64 -1.44
C ARG A 143 16.71 1.52 -0.50
N LEU A 144 15.71 0.70 -0.88
CA LEU A 144 14.53 0.43 -0.06
C LEU A 144 14.92 -0.20 1.29
N VAL A 145 15.77 -1.25 1.29
CA VAL A 145 16.21 -1.92 2.52
C VAL A 145 16.92 -0.93 3.45
N LYS A 146 17.89 -0.16 2.92
CA LYS A 146 18.58 0.88 3.68
C LYS A 146 17.61 1.88 4.29
N ASN A 147 16.66 2.39 3.52
CA ASN A 147 15.72 3.40 4.00
C ASN A 147 14.73 2.84 5.05
N ILE A 148 14.36 1.56 4.98
CA ILE A 148 13.58 0.89 6.04
C ILE A 148 14.39 0.82 7.34
N GLU A 149 15.66 0.40 7.28
CA GLU A 149 16.55 0.28 8.44
C GLU A 149 16.78 1.65 9.11
N GLU A 150 16.97 2.71 8.30
CA GLU A 150 17.24 4.06 8.80
C GLU A 150 15.97 4.82 9.24
N ALA A 151 14.79 4.34 8.89
CA ALA A 151 13.53 5.06 9.15
C ALA A 151 13.22 5.18 10.64
N GLY A 152 13.56 4.17 11.47
CA GLY A 152 13.24 4.16 12.89
C GLY A 152 11.73 4.23 13.21
N HIS A 153 10.87 4.02 12.20
CA HIS A 153 9.43 4.14 12.37
C HIS A 153 8.83 2.85 12.94
N PRO A 154 7.98 2.94 13.99
CA PRO A 154 7.52 1.75 14.72
C PRO A 154 6.48 0.90 13.95
N ARG A 155 5.93 1.40 12.87
CA ARG A 155 4.85 0.73 12.11
C ARG A 155 5.10 0.79 10.61
N ILE A 156 6.03 -0.01 10.13
CA ILE A 156 6.29 -0.24 8.70
C ILE A 156 5.72 -1.60 8.34
N SER A 157 4.90 -1.65 7.31
CA SER A 157 4.43 -2.88 6.67
C SER A 157 4.80 -2.86 5.20
N VAL A 158 4.93 -4.02 4.59
CA VAL A 158 5.27 -4.11 3.17
C VAL A 158 4.11 -4.64 2.34
N ASN A 159 4.05 -4.18 1.10
CA ASN A 159 3.07 -4.58 0.09
C ASN A 159 3.79 -5.23 -1.08
N MET A 160 3.38 -6.43 -1.50
CA MET A 160 3.88 -7.09 -2.69
C MET A 160 2.77 -7.26 -3.72
N VAL A 161 3.03 -6.80 -4.95
CA VAL A 161 2.19 -7.09 -6.12
C VAL A 161 2.79 -8.26 -6.89
N ILE A 162 2.22 -9.44 -6.70
CA ILE A 162 2.67 -10.70 -7.30
C ILE A 162 2.28 -10.73 -8.78
N ASN A 163 3.23 -11.08 -9.64
CA ASN A 163 3.06 -11.18 -11.08
C ASN A 163 3.96 -12.29 -11.67
N SER A 164 3.90 -12.50 -12.99
CA SER A 164 4.65 -13.54 -13.69
C SER A 164 6.17 -13.47 -13.54
N ARG A 165 6.73 -12.30 -13.18
CA ARG A 165 8.17 -12.09 -13.05
C ARG A 165 8.70 -12.31 -11.64
N ASN A 166 7.87 -12.09 -10.61
CA ASN A 166 8.32 -12.10 -9.21
C ASN A 166 7.68 -13.18 -8.33
N TYR A 167 6.72 -13.98 -8.82
CA TYR A 167 6.02 -14.97 -8.02
C TYR A 167 6.94 -15.99 -7.33
N ARG A 168 8.10 -16.29 -7.94
CA ARG A 168 9.09 -17.21 -7.36
C ARG A 168 9.77 -16.65 -6.11
N SER A 169 9.78 -15.34 -5.93
CA SER A 169 10.36 -14.67 -4.74
C SER A 169 9.36 -14.53 -3.58
N VAL A 170 8.11 -14.99 -3.72
CA VAL A 170 7.05 -14.80 -2.71
C VAL A 170 7.45 -15.41 -1.37
N GLU A 171 7.95 -16.65 -1.37
CA GLU A 171 8.32 -17.35 -0.15
C GLU A 171 9.44 -16.62 0.59
N GLU A 172 10.52 -16.31 -0.11
CA GLU A 172 11.67 -15.59 0.45
C GLU A 172 11.30 -14.18 0.92
N THR A 173 10.38 -13.51 0.21
CA THR A 173 9.91 -12.17 0.60
C THR A 173 9.09 -12.22 1.90
N ILE A 174 8.26 -13.24 2.09
CA ILE A 174 7.54 -13.47 3.35
C ILE A 174 8.52 -13.75 4.49
N GLU A 175 9.55 -14.56 4.25
CA GLU A 175 10.59 -14.85 5.24
C GLU A 175 11.44 -13.63 5.58
N PHE A 176 11.78 -12.81 4.59
CA PHE A 176 12.45 -11.53 4.79
C PHE A 176 11.62 -10.61 5.70
N ALA A 177 10.32 -10.46 5.42
CA ALA A 177 9.43 -9.65 6.25
C ALA A 177 9.32 -10.18 7.70
N GLN A 178 9.35 -11.51 7.90
CA GLN A 178 9.36 -12.12 9.23
C GLN A 178 10.67 -11.87 9.98
N LYS A 179 11.81 -11.91 9.30
CA LYS A 179 13.14 -11.80 9.91
C LYS A 179 13.60 -10.35 10.13
N ASN A 180 13.04 -9.41 9.37
CA ASN A 180 13.42 -8.00 9.46
C ASN A 180 12.74 -7.32 10.66
N PRO A 181 13.49 -6.82 11.67
CA PRO A 181 12.92 -6.25 12.89
C PRO A 181 12.15 -4.94 12.67
N HIS A 182 12.35 -4.29 11.53
CA HIS A 182 11.67 -3.04 11.18
C HIS A 182 10.35 -3.24 10.44
N ILE A 183 10.03 -4.50 10.01
CA ILE A 183 8.81 -4.82 9.26
C ILE A 183 7.82 -5.53 10.17
N ASN A 184 6.62 -4.96 10.30
CA ASN A 184 5.57 -5.52 11.16
C ASN A 184 4.71 -6.58 10.45
N ALA A 185 4.48 -6.39 9.15
CA ALA A 185 3.61 -7.28 8.38
C ALA A 185 3.83 -7.16 6.87
N ILE A 186 3.33 -8.16 6.14
CA ILE A 186 3.29 -8.17 4.67
C ILE A 186 1.86 -8.37 4.18
N SER A 187 1.46 -7.57 3.17
CA SER A 187 0.26 -7.75 2.37
C SER A 187 0.63 -8.23 0.97
N LEU A 188 -0.10 -9.22 0.46
CA LEU A 188 0.20 -9.89 -0.80
C LEU A 188 -1.01 -9.76 -1.72
N ASN A 189 -0.82 -9.12 -2.88
CA ASN A 189 -1.85 -8.89 -3.88
C ASN A 189 -1.36 -9.41 -5.22
N PHE A 190 -2.29 -9.74 -6.13
CA PHE A 190 -1.92 -10.16 -7.47
C PHE A 190 -2.12 -9.01 -8.46
N HIS A 191 -1.20 -8.91 -9.41
CA HIS A 191 -1.36 -7.97 -10.51
C HIS A 191 -2.62 -8.28 -11.31
N ASN A 192 -3.47 -7.26 -11.48
CA ASN A 192 -4.60 -7.29 -12.40
C ASN A 192 -4.17 -6.57 -13.68
N PRO A 193 -4.14 -7.27 -14.84
CA PRO A 193 -3.68 -6.70 -16.08
C PRO A 193 -4.54 -5.54 -16.53
N TYR A 194 -3.91 -4.54 -17.10
CA TYR A 194 -4.51 -3.47 -17.87
C TYR A 194 -3.71 -3.26 -19.16
N PRO A 195 -4.21 -2.52 -20.16
CA PRO A 195 -3.55 -2.40 -21.46
C PRO A 195 -2.06 -2.08 -21.36
N GLY A 196 -1.22 -2.97 -21.92
CA GLY A 196 0.24 -2.88 -21.92
C GLY A 196 0.95 -3.51 -20.73
N THR A 197 0.25 -4.29 -19.90
CA THR A 197 0.83 -5.05 -18.77
C THR A 197 0.36 -6.51 -18.71
N GLU A 198 -0.19 -7.01 -19.82
CA GLU A 198 -0.75 -8.35 -19.92
C GLU A 198 0.29 -9.44 -19.65
N GLU A 199 1.54 -9.22 -20.03
CA GLU A 199 2.65 -10.14 -19.80
C GLU A 199 3.00 -10.34 -18.32
N LEU A 200 2.53 -9.43 -17.46
CA LEU A 200 2.71 -9.55 -16.01
C LEU A 200 1.62 -10.39 -15.35
N PHE A 201 0.62 -10.82 -16.10
CA PHE A 201 -0.41 -11.70 -15.56
C PHE A 201 0.22 -13.03 -15.10
N LEU A 202 -0.07 -13.43 -13.88
CA LEU A 202 0.24 -14.76 -13.40
C LEU A 202 -0.98 -15.64 -13.68
N ASP A 203 -0.79 -16.71 -14.47
CA ASP A 203 -1.88 -17.63 -14.79
C ASP A 203 -2.54 -18.24 -13.56
N TRP A 204 -3.76 -18.77 -13.75
CA TRP A 204 -4.61 -19.18 -12.63
C TRP A 204 -4.05 -20.38 -11.87
N ASP A 205 -3.36 -21.31 -12.53
CA ASP A 205 -2.80 -22.49 -11.90
C ASP A 205 -1.64 -22.09 -10.99
N MET A 206 -0.70 -21.31 -11.52
CA MET A 206 0.41 -20.77 -10.76
C MET A 206 -0.05 -19.85 -9.61
N ARG A 207 -1.08 -19.03 -9.87
CA ARG A 207 -1.69 -18.18 -8.82
C ARG A 207 -2.26 -19.03 -7.69
N SER A 208 -2.94 -20.14 -8.03
CA SER A 208 -3.51 -21.07 -7.03
C SER A 208 -2.41 -21.68 -6.16
N GLU A 209 -1.30 -22.13 -6.75
CA GLU A 209 -0.16 -22.69 -6.02
C GLU A 209 0.48 -21.67 -5.07
N VAL A 210 0.68 -20.43 -5.56
CA VAL A 210 1.22 -19.34 -4.74
C VAL A 210 0.28 -18.99 -3.60
N ILE A 211 -1.03 -18.97 -3.82
CA ILE A 211 -2.02 -18.74 -2.76
C ILE A 211 -1.95 -19.84 -1.70
N ASP A 212 -1.80 -21.10 -2.11
CA ASP A 212 -1.66 -22.20 -1.15
C ASP A 212 -0.39 -22.10 -0.32
N LEU A 213 0.72 -21.68 -0.93
CA LEU A 213 1.96 -21.34 -0.21
C LEU A 213 1.70 -20.23 0.83
N ILE A 214 1.09 -19.13 0.42
CA ILE A 214 0.79 -17.98 1.31
C ILE A 214 -0.09 -18.43 2.48
N ILE A 215 -1.13 -19.24 2.22
CA ILE A 215 -2.02 -19.78 3.26
C ILE A 215 -1.25 -20.67 4.24
N ARG A 216 -0.36 -21.54 3.75
CA ARG A 216 0.50 -22.36 4.62
C ARG A 216 1.40 -21.51 5.51
N LYS A 217 2.11 -20.53 4.92
CA LYS A 217 2.96 -19.60 5.69
C LYS A 217 2.16 -18.86 6.75
N LYS A 218 0.98 -18.33 6.40
CA LYS A 218 0.11 -17.65 7.37
C LYS A 218 -0.31 -18.56 8.52
N LYS A 219 -0.69 -19.82 8.24
CA LYS A 219 -1.04 -20.79 9.29
C LYS A 219 0.14 -21.13 10.19
N ASN A 220 1.36 -21.01 9.69
CA ASN A 220 2.61 -21.21 10.45
C ASN A 220 3.05 -19.94 11.21
N GLY A 221 2.20 -18.91 11.30
CA GLY A 221 2.44 -17.72 12.13
C GLY A 221 3.24 -16.60 11.46
N TYR A 222 3.50 -16.67 10.16
CA TYR A 222 4.14 -15.55 9.44
C TYR A 222 3.23 -14.30 9.41
N PRO A 223 3.79 -13.07 9.43
CA PRO A 223 3.05 -11.83 9.61
C PRO A 223 2.29 -11.38 8.36
N ILE A 224 1.50 -12.28 7.78
CA ILE A 224 0.72 -12.03 6.57
C ILE A 224 -0.63 -11.41 6.95
N MET A 225 -0.93 -10.23 6.41
CA MET A 225 -2.18 -9.51 6.71
C MET A 225 -3.41 -10.09 6.02
N ASN A 226 -3.26 -10.62 4.82
CA ASN A 226 -4.39 -11.17 4.06
C ASN A 226 -5.18 -12.21 4.86
N SER A 227 -6.51 -12.11 4.84
CA SER A 227 -7.34 -13.16 5.43
C SER A 227 -7.31 -14.43 4.57
N VAL A 228 -7.42 -15.61 5.22
CA VAL A 228 -7.47 -16.89 4.49
C VAL A 228 -8.67 -16.96 3.55
N SER A 229 -9.82 -16.40 3.95
CA SER A 229 -11.00 -16.31 3.10
C SER A 229 -10.76 -15.41 1.88
N GLY A 230 -10.15 -14.26 2.06
CA GLY A 230 -9.77 -13.35 0.96
C GLY A 230 -8.80 -14.02 -0.03
N LEU A 231 -7.75 -14.69 0.50
CA LEU A 231 -6.82 -15.45 -0.34
C LEU A 231 -7.51 -16.54 -1.17
N LYS A 232 -8.42 -17.29 -0.56
CA LYS A 232 -9.20 -18.32 -1.29
C LYS A 232 -10.06 -17.72 -2.42
N LEU A 233 -10.64 -16.55 -2.21
CA LEU A 233 -11.38 -15.85 -3.25
C LEU A 233 -10.50 -15.48 -4.44
N MET A 234 -9.24 -15.11 -4.22
CA MET A 234 -8.30 -14.73 -5.28
C MET A 234 -7.90 -15.89 -6.21
N LYS A 235 -8.26 -17.15 -5.90
CA LYS A 235 -8.01 -18.32 -6.75
C LYS A 235 -8.91 -18.43 -7.97
N HIS A 236 -10.04 -17.75 -8.00
CA HIS A 236 -11.08 -17.97 -9.01
C HIS A 236 -11.30 -16.73 -9.89
N PRO A 237 -11.38 -16.92 -11.24
CA PRO A 237 -11.55 -15.80 -12.19
C PRO A 237 -12.85 -15.00 -12.01
N GLY A 238 -13.85 -15.57 -11.34
CA GLY A 238 -15.15 -14.92 -11.13
C GLY A 238 -15.30 -14.13 -9.83
N SER A 239 -14.27 -14.10 -8.97
CA SER A 239 -14.36 -13.55 -7.61
C SER A 239 -14.32 -12.01 -7.54
N PHE A 240 -14.02 -11.34 -8.66
CA PHE A 240 -13.87 -9.89 -8.78
C PHE A 240 -14.98 -9.25 -9.65
N LYS A 241 -16.15 -9.87 -9.70
CA LYS A 241 -17.33 -9.31 -10.36
C LYS A 241 -18.11 -8.39 -9.42
#